data_14c8c264f1dfd5860230d4ce4007d09c
#
_entry.id   14c8c264f1dfd5860230d4ce4007d09c
#
_cell.length_a   1.000
_cell.length_b   1.000
_cell.length_c   1.000
_cell.angle_alpha   90.00
_cell.angle_beta   90.00
_cell.angle_gamma   90.00
#
_symmetry.space_group_name_H-M   'P 1'
#
loop_
_entity.id
_entity.type
_entity.pdbx_description
1 polymer ?
#
loop_
_entity_poly.entity_id
_entity_poly.type
_entity_poly.pdbx_seq_one_letter_code
_entity_poly.pdbx_strand_id
1 'polypeptide(L)'
;MKRFRWLVALLVAVSAVLAVRFVLRFPWAGTLEAMANADWYLLAAAAIANLASLLAKGWSWHLLLRPAAPHRWRTAQAGTFVGAAVNSVSVSVSGEAARVQLAARRDAVPIGAAIWSLVWARVVEAIAMVLFLALALALIPTDDWLRRLEIGTWVVLGLLAVLTVFGIWPRLVGLLPAGWRPQLHGPNGVIEPARLVAPLALATVNWVAQWLTYHWAIGATHVSTSAAVSLVALVMANIGGFFRVTPGNVGVLQASLVIGMLAFHIPEEQALAAGLALQAVQVLPVIAIGVALVGAQGLRSLGAKRAESVGAA
;
A
#
# COMPACT_ATOMS: atom_id res chain seq x y z
N MET A 1 -30.38 -7.28 9.46
CA MET A 1 -30.04 -6.36 8.36
C MET A 1 -30.28 -4.88 8.68
N LYS A 2 -31.41 -4.45 9.29
CA LYS A 2 -31.66 -3.03 9.62
C LYS A 2 -30.63 -2.43 10.58
N ARG A 3 -30.24 -3.13 11.68
CA ARG A 3 -29.25 -2.66 12.65
C ARG A 3 -27.85 -2.44 12.02
N PHE A 4 -27.42 -3.29 11.10
CA PHE A 4 -26.16 -3.14 10.39
C PHE A 4 -26.12 -1.88 9.50
N ARG A 5 -27.23 -1.57 8.83
CA ARG A 5 -27.36 -0.34 8.00
C ARG A 5 -27.25 0.93 8.86
N TRP A 6 -27.85 0.94 10.08
CA TRP A 6 -27.74 2.06 11.00
C TRP A 6 -26.31 2.23 11.54
N LEU A 7 -25.60 1.14 11.85
CA LEU A 7 -24.21 1.20 12.27
C LEU A 7 -23.31 1.77 11.16
N VAL A 8 -23.51 1.35 9.92
CA VAL A 8 -22.77 1.89 8.76
C VAL A 8 -23.09 3.37 8.55
N ALA A 9 -24.37 3.76 8.62
CA ALA A 9 -24.77 5.15 8.49
C ALA A 9 -24.20 6.03 9.61
N LEU A 10 -24.18 5.54 10.84
CA LEU A 10 -23.56 6.23 11.98
C LEU A 10 -22.05 6.38 11.79
N LEU A 11 -21.36 5.33 11.36
CA LEU A 11 -19.92 5.38 11.06
C LEU A 11 -19.60 6.41 9.96
N VAL A 12 -20.39 6.42 8.90
CA VAL A 12 -20.25 7.41 7.81
C VAL A 12 -20.50 8.82 8.31
N ALA A 13 -21.55 9.03 9.11
CA ALA A 13 -21.87 10.33 9.69
C ALA A 13 -20.77 10.83 10.64
N VAL A 14 -20.27 9.97 11.54
CA VAL A 14 -19.15 10.30 12.44
C VAL A 14 -17.90 10.62 11.65
N SER A 15 -17.56 9.82 10.63
CA SER A 15 -16.41 10.08 9.77
C SER A 15 -16.54 11.39 9.00
N ALA A 16 -17.74 11.73 8.51
CA ALA A 16 -18.00 13.00 7.84
C ALA A 16 -17.84 14.19 8.81
N VAL A 17 -18.36 14.08 10.03
CA VAL A 17 -18.21 15.13 11.06
C VAL A 17 -16.74 15.32 11.44
N LEU A 18 -16.00 14.22 11.63
CA LEU A 18 -14.56 14.28 11.92
C LEU A 18 -13.78 14.90 10.77
N ALA A 19 -14.10 14.55 9.52
CA ALA A 19 -13.48 15.13 8.34
C ALA A 19 -13.75 16.64 8.23
N VAL A 20 -14.99 17.08 8.46
CA VAL A 20 -15.36 18.52 8.47
C VAL A 20 -14.62 19.24 9.60
N ARG A 21 -14.58 18.69 10.81
CA ARG A 21 -13.82 19.28 11.92
C ARG A 21 -12.33 19.37 11.65
N PHE A 22 -11.76 18.34 11.02
CA PHE A 22 -10.36 18.34 10.58
C PHE A 22 -10.12 19.49 9.58
N VAL A 23 -10.93 19.60 8.52
CA VAL A 23 -10.81 20.64 7.51
C VAL A 23 -10.93 22.05 8.12
N LEU A 24 -11.89 22.27 9.03
CA LEU A 24 -12.12 23.57 9.65
C LEU A 24 -11.04 23.97 10.66
N ARG A 25 -10.36 23.00 11.30
CA ARG A 25 -9.31 23.26 12.28
C ARG A 25 -7.90 23.16 11.70
N PHE A 26 -7.80 22.75 10.43
CA PHE A 26 -6.51 22.53 9.78
C PHE A 26 -5.79 23.87 9.59
N PRO A 27 -4.50 23.98 9.93
CA PRO A 27 -3.70 25.20 9.79
C PRO A 27 -3.30 25.44 8.32
N TRP A 28 -4.28 25.77 7.48
CA TRP A 28 -4.10 25.90 6.02
C TRP A 28 -3.01 26.87 5.63
N ALA A 29 -2.95 28.05 6.29
CA ALA A 29 -2.01 29.10 5.92
C ALA A 29 -0.55 28.63 6.03
N GLY A 30 -0.12 28.14 7.20
CA GLY A 30 1.24 27.65 7.41
C GLY A 30 1.58 26.42 6.59
N THR A 31 0.59 25.54 6.38
CA THR A 31 0.79 24.34 5.58
C THR A 31 0.96 24.65 4.10
N LEU A 32 0.16 25.59 3.54
CA LEU A 32 0.28 26.01 2.15
C LEU A 32 1.58 26.79 1.90
N GLU A 33 2.01 27.60 2.86
CA GLU A 33 3.31 28.29 2.81
C GLU A 33 4.47 27.29 2.81
N ALA A 34 4.46 26.28 3.68
CA ALA A 34 5.47 25.23 3.70
C ALA A 34 5.50 24.41 2.40
N MET A 35 4.34 24.17 1.79
CA MET A 35 4.28 23.51 0.48
C MET A 35 4.73 24.39 -0.68
N ALA A 36 4.43 25.69 -0.65
CA ALA A 36 4.88 26.63 -1.67
C ALA A 36 6.41 26.77 -1.69
N ASN A 37 7.03 26.65 -0.52
CA ASN A 37 8.49 26.70 -0.36
C ASN A 37 9.15 25.32 -0.44
N ALA A 38 8.41 24.24 -0.74
CA ALA A 38 8.94 22.90 -0.76
C ALA A 38 10.01 22.70 -1.87
N ASP A 39 11.01 21.88 -1.57
CA ASP A 39 12.02 21.47 -2.53
C ASP A 39 11.43 20.52 -3.57
N TRP A 40 11.23 21.02 -4.79
CA TRP A 40 10.65 20.28 -5.90
C TRP A 40 11.52 19.11 -6.39
N TYR A 41 12.84 19.19 -6.22
CA TYR A 41 13.73 18.07 -6.57
C TYR A 41 13.52 16.89 -5.62
N LEU A 42 13.38 17.17 -4.32
CA LEU A 42 13.08 16.13 -3.33
C LEU A 42 11.66 15.58 -3.52
N LEU A 43 10.66 16.40 -3.86
CA LEU A 43 9.31 15.92 -4.19
C LEU A 43 9.31 15.03 -5.44
N ALA A 44 10.05 15.40 -6.47
CA ALA A 44 10.20 14.58 -7.67
C ALA A 44 10.91 13.25 -7.37
N ALA A 45 12.00 13.28 -6.59
CA ALA A 45 12.68 12.07 -6.14
C ALA A 45 11.75 11.16 -5.33
N ALA A 46 10.97 11.72 -4.41
CA ALA A 46 9.96 11.00 -3.64
C ALA A 46 8.89 10.37 -4.55
N ALA A 47 8.42 11.09 -5.57
CA ALA A 47 7.46 10.57 -6.54
C ALA A 47 8.05 9.40 -7.35
N ILE A 48 9.28 9.51 -7.79
CA ILE A 48 10.00 8.45 -8.49
C ILE A 48 10.15 7.21 -7.59
N ALA A 49 10.55 7.40 -6.34
CA ALA A 49 10.66 6.30 -5.37
C ALA A 49 9.31 5.63 -5.12
N ASN A 50 8.23 6.40 -4.99
CA ASN A 50 6.87 5.86 -4.85
C ASN A 50 6.46 5.03 -6.07
N LEU A 51 6.73 5.49 -7.28
CA LEU A 51 6.46 4.74 -8.51
C LEU A 51 7.33 3.48 -8.60
N ALA A 52 8.60 3.56 -8.22
CA ALA A 52 9.50 2.40 -8.16
C ALA A 52 9.00 1.35 -7.17
N SER A 53 8.45 1.77 -6.01
CA SER A 53 7.84 0.87 -5.04
C SER A 53 6.67 0.09 -5.65
N LEU A 54 5.79 0.78 -6.40
CA LEU A 54 4.65 0.14 -7.07
C LEU A 54 5.09 -0.79 -8.21
N LEU A 55 6.18 -0.46 -8.92
CA LEU A 55 6.78 -1.35 -9.91
C LEU A 55 7.30 -2.64 -9.26
N ALA A 56 8.06 -2.53 -8.18
CA ALA A 56 8.56 -3.68 -7.42
C ALA A 56 7.40 -4.54 -6.87
N LYS A 57 6.37 -3.91 -6.34
CA LYS A 57 5.14 -4.55 -5.86
C LYS A 57 4.41 -5.30 -6.98
N GLY A 58 4.28 -4.72 -8.16
CA GLY A 58 3.65 -5.34 -9.31
C GLY A 58 4.45 -6.54 -9.85
N TRP A 59 5.79 -6.46 -9.85
CA TRP A 59 6.66 -7.57 -10.18
C TRP A 59 6.58 -8.71 -9.15
N SER A 60 6.58 -8.40 -7.86
CA SER A 60 6.38 -9.38 -6.80
C SER A 60 5.05 -10.12 -7.00
N TRP A 61 3.96 -9.39 -7.25
CA TRP A 61 2.66 -10.01 -7.52
C TRP A 61 2.66 -10.87 -8.79
N HIS A 62 3.32 -10.43 -9.87
CA HIS A 62 3.49 -11.22 -11.09
C HIS A 62 4.13 -12.59 -10.78
N LEU A 63 5.21 -12.61 -10.01
CA LEU A 63 5.91 -13.85 -9.67
C LEU A 63 5.04 -14.78 -8.80
N LEU A 64 4.23 -14.23 -7.90
CA LEU A 64 3.32 -14.99 -7.05
C LEU A 64 2.08 -15.52 -7.80
N LEU A 65 1.60 -14.79 -8.82
CA LEU A 65 0.47 -15.21 -9.63
C LEU A 65 0.85 -16.23 -10.70
N ARG A 66 2.09 -16.17 -11.22
CA ARG A 66 2.58 -17.03 -12.31
C ARG A 66 2.39 -18.53 -12.10
N PRO A 67 2.61 -19.10 -10.88
CA PRO A 67 2.35 -20.51 -10.63
C PRO A 67 0.87 -20.91 -10.66
N ALA A 68 -0.02 -19.95 -10.40
CA ALA A 68 -1.45 -20.20 -10.26
C ALA A 68 -2.22 -20.04 -11.59
N ALA A 69 -1.78 -19.11 -12.47
CA ALA A 69 -2.42 -18.89 -13.77
C ALA A 69 -1.47 -18.22 -14.78
N PRO A 70 -1.54 -18.58 -16.08
CA PRO A 70 -0.81 -17.90 -17.12
C PRO A 70 -1.34 -16.46 -17.25
N HIS A 71 -0.45 -15.48 -17.32
CA HIS A 71 -0.77 -14.07 -17.51
C HIS A 71 0.46 -13.27 -17.93
N ARG A 72 0.23 -12.08 -18.49
CA ARG A 72 1.30 -11.16 -18.87
C ARG A 72 1.73 -10.31 -17.67
N TRP A 73 3.03 -10.07 -17.54
CA TRP A 73 3.56 -9.19 -16.49
C TRP A 73 2.92 -7.78 -16.52
N ARG A 74 2.64 -7.26 -17.74
CA ARG A 74 1.97 -5.97 -17.92
C ARG A 74 0.57 -5.93 -17.29
N THR A 75 -0.13 -7.05 -17.20
CA THR A 75 -1.42 -7.15 -16.55
C THR A 75 -1.28 -7.04 -15.04
N ALA A 76 -0.28 -7.68 -14.44
CA ALA A 76 0.02 -7.55 -13.02
C ALA A 76 0.43 -6.11 -12.66
N GLN A 77 1.28 -5.48 -13.48
CA GLN A 77 1.67 -4.08 -13.29
C GLN A 77 0.47 -3.13 -13.39
N ALA A 78 -0.30 -3.23 -14.47
CA ALA A 78 -1.50 -2.41 -14.64
C ALA A 78 -2.50 -2.61 -13.49
N GLY A 79 -2.70 -3.87 -13.04
CA GLY A 79 -3.53 -4.18 -11.88
C GLY A 79 -3.04 -3.48 -10.62
N THR A 80 -1.72 -3.45 -10.40
CA THR A 80 -1.13 -2.80 -9.23
C THR A 80 -1.35 -1.29 -9.25
N PHE A 81 -1.10 -0.61 -10.38
CA PHE A 81 -1.34 0.84 -10.50
C PHE A 81 -2.82 1.20 -10.43
N VAL A 82 -3.69 0.47 -11.14
CA VAL A 82 -5.14 0.71 -11.09
C VAL A 82 -5.67 0.44 -9.68
N GLY A 83 -5.22 -0.63 -9.03
CA GLY A 83 -5.59 -0.92 -7.65
C GLY A 83 -5.14 0.17 -6.67
N ALA A 84 -3.92 0.67 -6.82
CA ALA A 84 -3.42 1.78 -6.01
C ALA A 84 -4.21 3.07 -6.25
N ALA A 85 -4.52 3.41 -7.51
CA ALA A 85 -5.34 4.57 -7.87
C ALA A 85 -6.76 4.47 -7.28
N VAL A 86 -7.39 3.30 -7.36
CA VAL A 86 -8.71 3.06 -6.75
C VAL A 86 -8.64 3.20 -5.23
N ASN A 87 -7.60 2.66 -4.57
CA ASN A 87 -7.40 2.82 -3.12
C ASN A 87 -7.18 4.28 -2.70
N SER A 88 -6.61 5.11 -3.60
CA SER A 88 -6.38 6.54 -3.32
C SER A 88 -7.66 7.37 -3.32
N VAL A 89 -8.76 6.88 -3.90
CA VAL A 89 -10.04 7.62 -3.98
C VAL A 89 -11.19 6.91 -3.27
N SER A 90 -10.96 5.72 -2.76
CA SER A 90 -12.00 4.90 -2.13
C SER A 90 -11.63 4.48 -0.71
N VAL A 91 -12.60 3.95 0.00
CA VAL A 91 -12.41 3.34 1.32
C VAL A 91 -12.28 1.82 1.19
N SER A 92 -11.57 1.19 2.12
CA SER A 92 -11.48 -0.29 2.22
C SER A 92 -10.61 -0.95 1.13
N VAL A 93 -10.91 -2.18 0.77
CA VAL A 93 -10.14 -3.10 -0.09
C VAL A 93 -10.53 -3.05 -1.58
N SER A 94 -11.17 -1.99 -2.01
CA SER A 94 -11.67 -1.84 -3.40
C SER A 94 -10.55 -1.91 -4.45
N GLY A 95 -9.34 -1.47 -4.12
CA GLY A 95 -8.19 -1.57 -5.02
C GLY A 95 -7.74 -3.01 -5.26
N GLU A 96 -7.80 -3.88 -4.25
CA GLU A 96 -7.53 -5.31 -4.41
C GLU A 96 -8.59 -5.97 -5.32
N ALA A 97 -9.85 -5.61 -5.16
CA ALA A 97 -10.91 -6.07 -6.06
C ALA A 97 -10.70 -5.61 -7.51
N ALA A 98 -10.25 -4.35 -7.72
CA ALA A 98 -9.90 -3.83 -9.03
C ALA A 98 -8.74 -4.60 -9.67
N ARG A 99 -7.70 -4.98 -8.89
CA ARG A 99 -6.58 -5.84 -9.36
C ARG A 99 -7.06 -7.19 -9.86
N VAL A 100 -7.90 -7.88 -9.06
CA VAL A 100 -8.48 -9.18 -9.40
C VAL A 100 -9.31 -9.09 -10.68
N GLN A 101 -10.22 -8.11 -10.76
CA GLN A 101 -11.06 -7.93 -11.94
C GLN A 101 -10.25 -7.62 -13.19
N LEU A 102 -9.21 -6.80 -13.09
CA LEU A 102 -8.38 -6.45 -14.23
C LEU A 102 -7.61 -7.67 -14.76
N ALA A 103 -7.06 -8.51 -13.88
CA ALA A 103 -6.40 -9.76 -14.26
C ALA A 103 -7.38 -10.75 -14.92
N ALA A 104 -8.58 -10.90 -14.36
CA ALA A 104 -9.62 -11.76 -14.92
C ALA A 104 -10.06 -11.28 -16.30
N ARG A 105 -10.24 -9.97 -16.49
CA ARG A 105 -10.70 -9.41 -17.78
C ARG A 105 -9.65 -9.39 -18.87
N ARG A 106 -8.36 -9.17 -18.54
CA ARG A 106 -7.30 -9.04 -19.53
C ARG A 106 -6.69 -10.36 -19.99
N ASP A 107 -6.49 -11.26 -19.05
CA ASP A 107 -5.75 -12.50 -19.28
C ASP A 107 -6.55 -13.74 -18.83
N ALA A 108 -7.87 -13.60 -18.61
CA ALA A 108 -8.76 -14.66 -18.16
C ALA A 108 -8.28 -15.42 -16.91
N VAL A 109 -7.56 -14.71 -16.01
CA VAL A 109 -7.06 -15.29 -14.76
C VAL A 109 -8.25 -15.69 -13.88
N PRO A 110 -8.32 -16.95 -13.40
CA PRO A 110 -9.36 -17.36 -12.46
C PRO A 110 -9.36 -16.49 -11.20
N ILE A 111 -10.54 -16.03 -10.78
CA ILE A 111 -10.67 -15.14 -9.61
C ILE A 111 -10.03 -15.74 -8.35
N GLY A 112 -10.24 -17.06 -8.13
CA GLY A 112 -9.63 -17.78 -7.00
C GLY A 112 -8.11 -17.76 -7.02
N ALA A 113 -7.47 -17.92 -8.20
CA ALA A 113 -6.03 -17.84 -8.38
C ALA A 113 -5.50 -16.43 -8.09
N ALA A 114 -6.22 -15.40 -8.56
CA ALA A 114 -5.87 -14.00 -8.30
C ALA A 114 -5.98 -13.67 -6.81
N ILE A 115 -7.05 -14.07 -6.13
CA ILE A 115 -7.22 -13.85 -4.68
C ILE A 115 -6.12 -14.58 -3.89
N TRP A 116 -5.86 -15.86 -4.21
CA TRP A 116 -4.81 -16.64 -3.56
C TRP A 116 -3.44 -15.97 -3.70
N SER A 117 -3.08 -15.52 -4.89
CA SER A 117 -1.81 -14.83 -5.12
C SER A 117 -1.71 -13.49 -4.36
N LEU A 118 -2.84 -12.78 -4.18
CA LEU A 118 -2.88 -11.55 -3.36
C LEU A 118 -2.69 -11.84 -1.86
N VAL A 119 -3.24 -12.94 -1.35
CA VAL A 119 -2.99 -13.36 0.04
C VAL A 119 -1.50 -13.60 0.25
N TRP A 120 -0.84 -14.35 -0.65
CA TRP A 120 0.60 -14.55 -0.59
C TRP A 120 1.40 -13.27 -0.75
N ALA A 121 0.96 -12.35 -1.61
CA ALA A 121 1.58 -11.03 -1.73
C ALA A 121 1.54 -10.27 -0.39
N ARG A 122 0.44 -10.34 0.36
CA ARG A 122 0.33 -9.73 1.69
C ARG A 122 1.26 -10.38 2.72
N VAL A 123 1.37 -11.71 2.69
CA VAL A 123 2.30 -12.43 3.57
C VAL A 123 3.75 -12.02 3.27
N VAL A 124 4.14 -12.01 2.01
CA VAL A 124 5.49 -11.62 1.56
C VAL A 124 5.78 -10.15 1.91
N GLU A 125 4.82 -9.24 1.67
CA GLU A 125 4.93 -7.82 2.04
C GLU A 125 5.11 -7.63 3.56
N ALA A 126 4.36 -8.39 4.38
CA ALA A 126 4.48 -8.33 5.84
C ALA A 126 5.84 -8.83 6.32
N ILE A 127 6.33 -9.96 5.80
CA ILE A 127 7.66 -10.48 6.12
C ILE A 127 8.74 -9.48 5.71
N ALA A 128 8.66 -8.94 4.49
CA ALA A 128 9.62 -7.97 3.99
C ALA A 128 9.61 -6.67 4.82
N MET A 129 8.44 -6.20 5.27
CA MET A 129 8.34 -5.04 6.16
C MET A 129 9.06 -5.28 7.48
N VAL A 130 8.84 -6.45 8.09
CA VAL A 130 9.46 -6.78 9.37
C VAL A 130 10.98 -6.94 9.21
N LEU A 131 11.46 -7.58 8.13
CA LEU A 131 12.89 -7.66 7.81
C LEU A 131 13.51 -6.28 7.58
N PHE A 132 12.84 -5.43 6.79
CA PHE A 132 13.28 -4.06 6.54
C PHE A 132 13.37 -3.26 7.86
N LEU A 133 12.33 -3.35 8.69
CA LEU A 133 12.29 -2.63 9.97
C LEU A 133 13.40 -3.13 10.92
N ALA A 134 13.62 -4.44 11.01
CA ALA A 134 14.69 -5.00 11.83
C ALA A 134 16.07 -4.52 11.38
N LEU A 135 16.32 -4.56 10.06
CA LEU A 135 17.60 -4.09 9.50
C LEU A 135 17.77 -2.58 9.70
N ALA A 136 16.73 -1.78 9.47
CA ALA A 136 16.77 -0.34 9.63
C ALA A 136 17.05 0.05 11.10
N LEU A 137 16.39 -0.60 12.05
CA LEU A 137 16.61 -0.35 13.49
C LEU A 137 18.01 -0.79 13.96
N ALA A 138 18.58 -1.84 13.38
CA ALA A 138 19.94 -2.29 13.67
C ALA A 138 21.02 -1.30 13.15
N LEU A 139 20.70 -0.53 12.10
CA LEU A 139 21.64 0.40 11.45
C LEU A 139 21.51 1.86 11.95
N ILE A 140 20.37 2.22 12.55
CA ILE A 140 20.10 3.57 13.02
C ILE A 140 20.42 3.66 14.51
N PRO A 141 21.23 4.64 14.97
CA PRO A 141 21.42 4.92 16.39
C PRO A 141 20.06 5.17 17.05
N THR A 142 19.72 4.39 18.07
CA THR A 142 18.39 4.38 18.64
C THR A 142 18.37 4.82 20.11
N ASP A 143 17.38 5.63 20.47
CA ASP A 143 17.00 5.89 21.84
C ASP A 143 16.27 4.67 22.46
N ASP A 144 16.14 4.62 23.79
CA ASP A 144 15.58 3.48 24.52
C ASP A 144 14.18 3.01 24.04
N TRP A 145 13.33 3.93 23.55
CA TRP A 145 12.01 3.57 23.06
C TRP A 145 12.06 2.89 21.67
N LEU A 146 12.98 3.31 20.80
CA LEU A 146 13.23 2.66 19.50
C LEU A 146 13.80 1.26 19.70
N ARG A 147 14.65 1.07 20.72
CA ARG A 147 15.17 -0.24 21.10
C ARG A 147 14.08 -1.21 21.52
N ARG A 148 13.02 -0.75 22.19
CA ARG A 148 11.84 -1.57 22.50
C ARG A 148 11.10 -1.99 21.22
N LEU A 149 11.02 -1.09 20.24
CA LEU A 149 10.43 -1.38 18.92
C LEU A 149 11.27 -2.44 18.17
N GLU A 150 12.60 -2.35 18.26
CA GLU A 150 13.54 -3.34 17.71
C GLU A 150 13.28 -4.73 18.31
N ILE A 151 13.20 -4.84 19.63
CA ILE A 151 12.92 -6.10 20.32
C ILE A 151 11.57 -6.65 19.86
N GLY A 152 10.53 -5.82 19.80
CA GLY A 152 9.21 -6.20 19.31
C GLY A 152 9.26 -6.74 17.88
N THR A 153 10.06 -6.11 17.01
CA THR A 153 10.27 -6.52 15.62
C THR A 153 10.95 -7.90 15.53
N TRP A 154 12.00 -8.15 16.32
CA TRP A 154 12.66 -9.45 16.39
C TRP A 154 11.74 -10.55 16.92
N VAL A 155 10.86 -10.23 17.90
CA VAL A 155 9.84 -11.16 18.40
C VAL A 155 8.84 -11.53 17.30
N VAL A 156 8.36 -10.55 16.54
CA VAL A 156 7.43 -10.80 15.41
C VAL A 156 8.12 -11.63 14.31
N LEU A 157 9.37 -11.34 13.98
CA LEU A 157 10.15 -12.16 13.04
C LEU A 157 10.31 -13.59 13.52
N GLY A 158 10.69 -13.77 14.78
CA GLY A 158 10.81 -15.10 15.39
C GLY A 158 9.50 -15.87 15.32
N LEU A 159 8.37 -15.23 15.63
CA LEU A 159 7.05 -15.83 15.55
C LEU A 159 6.68 -16.22 14.12
N LEU A 160 6.91 -15.34 13.14
CA LEU A 160 6.66 -15.63 11.72
C LEU A 160 7.55 -16.77 11.21
N ALA A 161 8.82 -16.81 11.61
CA ALA A 161 9.73 -17.91 11.28
C ALA A 161 9.24 -19.23 11.86
N VAL A 162 8.82 -19.25 13.14
CA VAL A 162 8.25 -20.43 13.80
C VAL A 162 6.98 -20.89 13.08
N LEU A 163 6.05 -19.99 12.76
CA LEU A 163 4.81 -20.29 12.04
C LEU A 163 5.10 -20.90 10.66
N THR A 164 6.17 -20.43 9.99
CA THR A 164 6.55 -20.92 8.66
C THR A 164 7.24 -22.28 8.74
N VAL A 165 8.22 -22.44 9.65
CA VAL A 165 9.01 -23.67 9.80
C VAL A 165 8.18 -24.85 10.31
N PHE A 166 7.28 -24.61 11.26
CA PHE A 166 6.44 -25.68 11.82
C PHE A 166 5.21 -26.00 10.98
N GLY A 167 5.06 -25.42 9.78
CA GLY A 167 3.95 -25.73 8.87
C GLY A 167 2.57 -25.47 9.50
N ILE A 168 2.47 -24.51 10.44
CA ILE A 168 1.21 -24.18 11.12
C ILE A 168 0.24 -23.53 10.13
N TRP A 169 0.75 -22.93 9.04
CA TRP A 169 -0.05 -22.29 8.00
C TRP A 169 -1.17 -23.21 7.42
N PRO A 170 -0.92 -24.45 7.00
CA PRO A 170 -1.99 -25.33 6.54
C PRO A 170 -3.05 -25.62 7.61
N ARG A 171 -2.64 -25.66 8.90
CA ARG A 171 -3.58 -25.84 10.02
C ARG A 171 -4.44 -24.61 10.26
N LEU A 172 -3.87 -23.39 10.17
CA LEU A 172 -4.62 -22.13 10.25
C LEU A 172 -5.62 -21.99 9.12
N VAL A 173 -5.24 -22.35 7.89
CA VAL A 173 -6.15 -22.42 6.74
C VAL A 173 -7.27 -23.43 6.98
N GLY A 174 -6.97 -24.55 7.65
CA GLY A 174 -7.95 -25.56 8.05
C GLY A 174 -9.00 -25.06 9.06
N LEU A 175 -8.73 -24.00 9.82
CA LEU A 175 -9.67 -23.37 10.75
C LEU A 175 -10.65 -22.40 10.06
N LEU A 176 -10.37 -22.01 8.81
CA LEU A 176 -11.25 -21.10 8.05
C LEU A 176 -12.53 -21.83 7.58
N PRO A 177 -13.65 -21.09 7.38
CA PRO A 177 -14.87 -21.64 6.83
C PRO A 177 -14.61 -22.45 5.54
N ALA A 178 -15.30 -23.58 5.38
CA ALA A 178 -15.08 -24.49 4.24
C ALA A 178 -15.16 -23.83 2.86
N GLY A 179 -16.00 -22.81 2.70
CA GLY A 179 -16.12 -22.04 1.45
C GLY A 179 -14.89 -21.19 1.09
N TRP A 180 -14.00 -20.91 2.04
CA TRP A 180 -12.77 -20.12 1.83
C TRP A 180 -11.54 -21.00 1.52
N ARG A 181 -11.57 -22.27 1.96
CA ARG A 181 -10.46 -23.21 1.81
C ARG A 181 -10.02 -23.46 0.36
N PRO A 182 -10.94 -23.69 -0.61
CA PRO A 182 -10.55 -23.89 -2.00
C PRO A 182 -9.89 -22.67 -2.65
N GLN A 183 -10.25 -21.45 -2.20
CA GLN A 183 -9.68 -20.20 -2.70
C GLN A 183 -8.26 -19.95 -2.17
N LEU A 184 -7.92 -20.53 -1.01
CA LEU A 184 -6.61 -20.41 -0.35
C LEU A 184 -5.66 -21.56 -0.65
N HIS A 185 -6.20 -22.70 -1.10
CA HIS A 185 -5.42 -23.81 -1.62
C HIS A 185 -5.15 -23.62 -3.10
N GLY A 186 -4.61 -22.67 -3.64
CA GLY A 186 -4.37 -22.50 -5.07
C GLY A 186 -4.18 -23.81 -5.85
N PRO A 187 -4.25 -23.81 -7.15
CA PRO A 187 -4.25 -25.03 -7.98
C PRO A 187 -3.05 -25.96 -7.71
N ASN A 188 -1.98 -25.45 -7.10
CA ASN A 188 -0.74 -26.20 -6.83
C ASN A 188 -0.36 -26.25 -5.33
N GLY A 189 -1.28 -25.97 -4.40
CA GLY A 189 -1.01 -26.02 -2.95
C GLY A 189 -0.16 -24.86 -2.42
N VAL A 190 0.72 -25.13 -1.45
CA VAL A 190 1.61 -24.15 -0.83
C VAL A 190 2.73 -23.79 -1.82
N ILE A 191 3.06 -22.50 -1.94
CA ILE A 191 4.19 -22.07 -2.77
C ILE A 191 5.49 -22.64 -2.18
N GLU A 192 6.28 -23.23 -3.03
CA GLU A 192 7.60 -23.75 -2.68
C GLU A 192 8.50 -22.62 -2.13
N PRO A 193 9.17 -22.78 -0.97
CA PRO A 193 9.93 -21.69 -0.33
C PRO A 193 10.95 -21.02 -1.26
N ALA A 194 11.61 -21.78 -2.12
CA ALA A 194 12.57 -21.25 -3.09
C ALA A 194 11.92 -20.23 -4.05
N ARG A 195 10.65 -20.38 -4.37
CA ARG A 195 9.90 -19.44 -5.24
C ARG A 195 9.47 -18.15 -4.53
N LEU A 196 9.58 -18.08 -3.22
CA LEU A 196 9.29 -16.89 -2.44
C LEU A 196 10.48 -15.92 -2.35
N VAL A 197 11.71 -16.37 -2.64
CA VAL A 197 12.93 -15.54 -2.52
C VAL A 197 12.85 -14.28 -3.38
N ALA A 198 12.53 -14.41 -4.66
CA ALA A 198 12.46 -13.26 -5.57
C ALA A 198 11.28 -12.31 -5.24
N PRO A 199 10.05 -12.78 -4.97
CA PRO A 199 8.98 -11.94 -4.44
C PRO A 199 9.35 -11.21 -3.15
N LEU A 200 10.06 -11.88 -2.23
CA LEU A 200 10.50 -11.28 -0.96
C LEU A 200 11.55 -10.19 -1.19
N ALA A 201 12.54 -10.43 -2.05
CA ALA A 201 13.52 -9.42 -2.43
C ALA A 201 12.85 -8.18 -3.05
N LEU A 202 11.89 -8.38 -3.95
CA LEU A 202 11.11 -7.28 -4.55
C LEU A 202 10.23 -6.55 -3.53
N ALA A 203 9.65 -7.26 -2.57
CA ALA A 203 8.90 -6.64 -1.48
C ALA A 203 9.83 -5.85 -0.54
N THR A 204 11.06 -6.28 -0.32
CA THR A 204 12.07 -5.51 0.41
C THR A 204 12.45 -4.24 -0.35
N VAL A 205 12.67 -4.33 -1.66
CA VAL A 205 12.90 -3.15 -2.52
C VAL A 205 11.70 -2.19 -2.46
N ASN A 206 10.47 -2.71 -2.46
CA ASN A 206 9.27 -1.89 -2.27
C ASN A 206 9.33 -1.11 -0.94
N TRP A 207 9.70 -1.74 0.18
CA TRP A 207 9.76 -1.07 1.48
C TRP A 207 10.88 -0.05 1.58
N VAL A 208 12.06 -0.34 1.00
CA VAL A 208 13.15 0.64 0.89
C VAL A 208 12.70 1.85 0.05
N ALA A 209 12.07 1.62 -1.09
CA ALA A 209 11.56 2.70 -1.94
C ALA A 209 10.44 3.50 -1.25
N GLN A 210 9.56 2.86 -0.48
CA GLN A 210 8.57 3.53 0.36
C GLN A 210 9.25 4.39 1.42
N TRP A 211 10.25 3.87 2.11
CA TRP A 211 11.01 4.66 3.10
C TRP A 211 11.68 5.88 2.46
N LEU A 212 12.32 5.74 1.30
CA LEU A 212 12.89 6.86 0.55
C LEU A 212 11.81 7.88 0.14
N THR A 213 10.61 7.43 -0.22
CA THR A 213 9.46 8.31 -0.49
C THR A 213 9.15 9.19 0.73
N TYR A 214 9.08 8.59 1.90
CA TYR A 214 8.85 9.32 3.16
C TYR A 214 10.01 10.25 3.48
N HIS A 215 11.23 9.76 3.40
CA HIS A 215 12.43 10.53 3.71
C HIS A 215 12.54 11.81 2.88
N TRP A 216 12.39 11.67 1.56
CA TRP A 216 12.49 12.82 0.66
C TRP A 216 11.26 13.72 0.70
N ALA A 217 10.05 13.20 0.84
CA ALA A 217 8.86 14.03 0.94
C ALA A 217 8.83 14.86 2.23
N ILE A 218 9.28 14.31 3.36
CA ILE A 218 9.42 15.04 4.63
C ILE A 218 10.53 16.08 4.50
N GLY A 219 11.70 15.72 3.97
CA GLY A 219 12.82 16.65 3.75
C GLY A 219 12.48 17.80 2.81
N ALA A 220 11.61 17.55 1.81
CA ALA A 220 11.15 18.58 0.88
C ALA A 220 10.43 19.75 1.55
N THR A 221 9.82 19.54 2.71
CA THR A 221 9.16 20.59 3.49
C THR A 221 10.09 21.27 4.51
N HIS A 222 11.41 21.16 4.30
CA HIS A 222 12.46 21.73 5.16
C HIS A 222 12.40 21.25 6.62
N VAL A 223 11.70 20.14 6.88
CA VAL A 223 11.76 19.46 8.17
C VAL A 223 13.12 18.80 8.32
N SER A 224 13.76 18.98 9.46
CA SER A 224 15.00 18.28 9.78
C SER A 224 14.76 16.76 9.82
N THR A 225 15.11 16.09 8.73
CA THR A 225 14.76 14.69 8.52
C THR A 225 15.94 13.78 8.70
N SER A 226 15.98 13.03 9.80
CA SER A 226 16.88 11.89 9.97
C SER A 226 16.28 10.60 9.41
N ALA A 227 17.11 9.57 9.26
CA ALA A 227 16.64 8.22 8.90
C ALA A 227 15.61 7.70 9.91
N ALA A 228 15.79 8.00 11.21
CA ALA A 228 14.87 7.60 12.28
C ALA A 228 13.50 8.29 12.15
N VAL A 229 13.46 9.61 11.91
CA VAL A 229 12.21 10.37 11.71
C VAL A 229 11.39 9.78 10.58
N SER A 230 12.00 9.56 9.41
CA SER A 230 11.30 9.03 8.24
C SER A 230 10.87 7.57 8.42
N LEU A 231 11.66 6.77 9.15
CA LEU A 231 11.29 5.38 9.47
C LEU A 231 10.07 5.33 10.41
N VAL A 232 10.08 6.12 11.48
CA VAL A 232 8.95 6.20 12.41
C VAL A 232 7.70 6.73 11.71
N ALA A 233 7.84 7.75 10.87
CA ALA A 233 6.75 8.27 10.05
C ALA A 233 6.15 7.17 9.14
N LEU A 234 6.99 6.37 8.47
CA LEU A 234 6.55 5.24 7.65
C LEU A 234 5.79 4.20 8.49
N VAL A 235 6.31 3.82 9.64
CA VAL A 235 5.67 2.83 10.54
C VAL A 235 4.33 3.35 11.04
N MET A 236 4.29 4.59 11.55
CA MET A 236 3.05 5.20 12.08
C MET A 236 1.99 5.35 10.99
N ALA A 237 2.37 5.76 9.78
CA ALA A 237 1.46 5.83 8.64
C ALA A 237 0.89 4.45 8.25
N ASN A 238 1.71 3.39 8.33
CA ASN A 238 1.23 2.03 8.08
C ASN A 238 0.28 1.54 9.18
N ILE A 239 0.56 1.82 10.46
CA ILE A 239 -0.35 1.54 11.57
C ILE A 239 -1.67 2.29 11.37
N GLY A 240 -1.62 3.60 11.08
CA GLY A 240 -2.81 4.38 10.76
C GLY A 240 -3.58 3.85 9.56
N GLY A 241 -2.86 3.33 8.56
CA GLY A 241 -3.44 2.74 7.36
C GLY A 241 -4.31 1.50 7.59
N PHE A 242 -4.26 0.86 8.76
CA PHE A 242 -5.25 -0.17 9.14
C PHE A 242 -6.64 0.45 9.38
N PHE A 243 -6.70 1.71 9.80
CA PHE A 243 -7.93 2.45 10.07
C PHE A 243 -8.37 3.24 8.82
N ARG A 244 -8.74 2.53 7.76
CA ARG A 244 -9.19 3.15 6.50
C ARG A 244 -10.61 3.67 6.60
N VAL A 245 -10.80 4.74 7.36
CA VAL A 245 -12.11 5.35 7.60
C VAL A 245 -12.43 6.51 6.64
N THR A 246 -11.40 7.04 5.94
CA THR A 246 -11.54 8.14 5.01
C THR A 246 -11.07 7.75 3.60
N PRO A 247 -11.67 8.31 2.53
CA PRO A 247 -11.18 8.12 1.16
C PRO A 247 -9.72 8.58 1.05
N GLY A 248 -8.88 7.74 0.42
CA GLY A 248 -7.45 8.05 0.28
C GLY A 248 -6.67 8.17 1.58
N ASN A 249 -7.24 7.76 2.70
CA ASN A 249 -6.66 7.88 4.04
C ASN A 249 -6.32 9.32 4.46
N VAL A 250 -7.02 10.31 3.87
CA VAL A 250 -6.85 11.74 4.17
C VAL A 250 -7.19 11.99 5.64
N GLY A 251 -6.36 12.75 6.33
CA GLY A 251 -6.47 13.02 7.77
C GLY A 251 -5.82 11.93 8.63
N VAL A 252 -6.03 10.65 8.32
CA VAL A 252 -5.40 9.54 9.08
C VAL A 252 -3.89 9.52 8.85
N LEU A 253 -3.43 9.72 7.62
CA LEU A 253 -2.01 9.81 7.30
C LEU A 253 -1.37 10.99 8.04
N GLN A 254 -1.99 12.19 7.96
CA GLN A 254 -1.48 13.38 8.63
C GLN A 254 -1.43 13.20 10.15
N ALA A 255 -2.49 12.70 10.76
CA ALA A 255 -2.51 12.43 12.19
C ALA A 255 -1.43 11.41 12.61
N SER A 256 -1.21 10.38 11.80
CA SER A 256 -0.16 9.38 12.04
C SER A 256 1.25 9.99 11.99
N LEU A 257 1.49 10.90 11.02
CA LEU A 257 2.76 11.61 10.93
C LEU A 257 2.96 12.55 12.12
N VAL A 258 1.93 13.32 12.50
CA VAL A 258 1.99 14.20 13.69
C VAL A 258 2.37 13.38 14.92
N ILE A 259 1.67 12.28 15.19
CA ILE A 259 1.97 11.41 16.34
C ILE A 259 3.40 10.87 16.29
N GLY A 260 3.85 10.39 15.12
CA GLY A 260 5.20 9.84 14.96
C GLY A 260 6.30 10.89 15.10
N MET A 261 6.07 12.11 14.60
CA MET A 261 7.05 13.19 14.61
C MET A 261 7.13 13.95 15.92
N LEU A 262 6.07 13.91 16.75
CA LEU A 262 6.09 14.47 18.10
C LEU A 262 7.21 13.89 18.97
N ALA A 263 7.56 12.61 18.78
CA ALA A 263 8.66 11.96 19.48
C ALA A 263 10.05 12.60 19.18
N PHE A 264 10.14 13.36 18.07
CA PHE A 264 11.34 14.07 17.64
C PHE A 264 11.22 15.59 17.82
N HIS A 265 10.25 16.05 18.60
CA HIS A 265 9.95 17.48 18.86
C HIS A 265 9.72 18.31 17.60
N ILE A 266 9.23 17.68 16.50
CA ILE A 266 8.86 18.36 15.26
C ILE A 266 7.49 19.02 15.46
N PRO A 267 7.35 20.34 15.17
CA PRO A 267 6.10 21.05 15.33
C PRO A 267 4.96 20.43 14.50
N GLU A 268 3.75 20.46 15.04
CA GLU A 268 2.56 19.89 14.39
C GLU A 268 2.34 20.43 12.98
N GLU A 269 2.50 21.73 12.77
CA GLU A 269 2.34 22.38 11.46
C GLU A 269 3.30 21.83 10.40
N GLN A 270 4.56 21.58 10.79
CA GLN A 270 5.56 20.99 9.91
C GLN A 270 5.24 19.53 9.60
N ALA A 271 4.79 18.76 10.60
CA ALA A 271 4.38 17.37 10.40
C ALA A 271 3.14 17.27 9.48
N LEU A 272 2.19 18.20 9.59
CA LEU A 272 1.03 18.31 8.71
C LEU A 272 1.43 18.67 7.28
N ALA A 273 2.34 19.64 7.09
CA ALA A 273 2.86 20.00 5.78
C ALA A 273 3.57 18.82 5.11
N ALA A 274 4.44 18.12 5.84
CA ALA A 274 5.09 16.90 5.37
C ALA A 274 4.06 15.81 4.99
N GLY A 275 2.99 15.65 5.78
CA GLY A 275 1.90 14.72 5.51
C GLY A 275 1.15 15.02 4.22
N LEU A 276 0.90 16.31 3.92
CA LEU A 276 0.26 16.72 2.66
C LEU A 276 1.20 16.54 1.47
N ALA A 277 2.48 16.91 1.60
CA ALA A 277 3.48 16.70 0.56
C ALA A 277 3.61 15.22 0.22
N LEU A 278 3.71 14.37 1.23
CA LEU A 278 3.75 12.92 1.08
C LEU A 278 2.49 12.39 0.39
N GLN A 279 1.30 12.85 0.80
CA GLN A 279 0.06 12.42 0.18
C GLN A 279 -0.05 12.85 -1.28
N ALA A 280 0.36 14.06 -1.62
CA ALA A 280 0.40 14.54 -3.01
C ALA A 280 1.31 13.64 -3.87
N VAL A 281 2.52 13.35 -3.39
CA VAL A 281 3.50 12.49 -4.06
C VAL A 281 3.00 11.05 -4.23
N GLN A 282 2.29 10.51 -3.24
CA GLN A 282 1.76 9.15 -3.32
C GLN A 282 0.51 9.04 -4.19
N VAL A 283 -0.33 10.06 -4.23
CA VAL A 283 -1.67 10.02 -4.85
C VAL A 283 -1.66 10.53 -6.28
N LEU A 284 -1.11 11.72 -6.53
CA LEU A 284 -1.25 12.36 -7.83
C LEU A 284 -0.65 11.58 -9.00
N PRO A 285 0.62 11.11 -8.93
CA PRO A 285 1.20 10.32 -10.03
C PRO A 285 0.48 9.00 -10.24
N VAL A 286 0.01 8.38 -9.15
CA VAL A 286 -0.66 7.07 -9.20
C VAL A 286 -2.03 7.18 -9.83
N ILE A 287 -2.81 8.22 -9.49
CA ILE A 287 -4.11 8.49 -10.13
C ILE A 287 -3.90 8.80 -11.62
N ALA A 288 -2.93 9.64 -11.97
CA ALA A 288 -2.64 9.96 -13.36
C ALA A 288 -2.33 8.71 -14.21
N ILE A 289 -1.47 7.83 -13.70
CA ILE A 289 -1.13 6.57 -14.36
C ILE A 289 -2.35 5.63 -14.39
N GLY A 290 -3.11 5.51 -13.29
CA GLY A 290 -4.29 4.66 -13.22
C GLY A 290 -5.35 5.06 -14.24
N VAL A 291 -5.65 6.37 -14.35
CA VAL A 291 -6.59 6.93 -15.33
C VAL A 291 -6.09 6.69 -16.76
N ALA A 292 -4.80 6.92 -17.03
CA ALA A 292 -4.22 6.65 -18.36
C ALA A 292 -4.34 5.18 -18.76
N LEU A 293 -4.11 4.24 -17.82
CA LEU A 293 -4.21 2.81 -18.07
C LEU A 293 -5.65 2.35 -18.33
N VAL A 294 -6.64 2.92 -17.65
CA VAL A 294 -8.07 2.62 -17.84
C VAL A 294 -8.57 3.26 -19.13
N GLY A 295 -8.23 4.51 -19.39
CA GLY A 295 -8.58 5.25 -20.61
C GLY A 295 -8.06 4.56 -21.87
N ALA A 296 -6.81 4.14 -21.87
CA ALA A 296 -6.22 3.40 -23.00
C ALA A 296 -6.93 2.06 -23.27
N GLN A 297 -7.52 1.42 -22.25
CA GLN A 297 -8.32 0.21 -22.43
C GLN A 297 -9.67 0.52 -23.07
N GLY A 298 -10.35 1.56 -22.59
CA GLY A 298 -11.64 1.99 -23.17
C GLY A 298 -11.51 2.31 -24.66
N LEU A 299 -10.48 3.03 -25.06
CA LEU A 299 -10.22 3.35 -26.46
C LEU A 299 -9.96 2.10 -27.33
N ARG A 300 -9.20 1.13 -26.82
CA ARG A 300 -8.93 -0.13 -27.53
C ARG A 300 -10.20 -0.97 -27.74
N SER A 301 -11.07 -1.02 -26.73
CA SER A 301 -12.32 -1.77 -26.82
C SER A 301 -13.32 -1.13 -27.81
N LEU A 302 -13.33 0.19 -27.91
CA LEU A 302 -14.14 0.94 -28.89
C LEU A 302 -13.59 0.74 -30.32
N GLY A 303 -12.27 0.76 -30.49
CA GLY A 303 -11.61 0.49 -31.78
C GLY A 303 -11.88 -0.92 -32.29
N ALA A 304 -11.84 -1.93 -31.42
CA ALA A 304 -12.16 -3.32 -31.78
C ALA A 304 -13.62 -3.49 -32.24
N LYS A 305 -14.57 -2.93 -31.49
CA LYS A 305 -15.99 -2.97 -31.87
C LYS A 305 -16.26 -2.27 -33.20
N ARG A 306 -15.58 -1.16 -33.48
CA ARG A 306 -15.73 -0.44 -34.75
C ARG A 306 -15.14 -1.23 -35.92
N ALA A 307 -14.01 -1.92 -35.73
CA ALA A 307 -13.44 -2.79 -36.75
C ALA A 307 -14.34 -3.99 -37.10
N GLU A 308 -14.96 -4.61 -36.08
CA GLU A 308 -15.95 -5.68 -36.26
C GLU A 308 -17.19 -5.20 -37.04
N SER A 309 -17.70 -4.00 -36.75
CA SER A 309 -18.86 -3.44 -37.44
C SER A 309 -18.57 -3.05 -38.91
N VAL A 310 -17.33 -2.66 -39.22
CA VAL A 310 -16.91 -2.33 -40.61
C VAL A 310 -16.62 -3.60 -41.45
N GLY A 311 -16.13 -4.67 -40.79
CA GLY A 311 -15.87 -5.95 -41.45
C GLY A 311 -17.15 -6.82 -41.70
N ALA A 312 -18.29 -6.46 -41.07
CA ALA A 312 -19.56 -7.15 -41.20
C ALA A 312 -20.53 -6.44 -42.19
N ALA A 313 -20.16 -5.29 -42.74
CA ALA A 313 -20.87 -4.55 -43.78
C ALA A 313 -20.17 -4.74 -45.11
#